data_0f5abe1bbf736f0ad0464ae4ca1c8ea2
#
_entry.id   0f5abe1bbf736f0ad0464ae4ca1c8ea2
#
_cell.length_a   1.000
_cell.length_b   1.000
_cell.length_c   1.000
_cell.angle_alpha   90.00
_cell.angle_beta   90.00
_cell.angle_gamma   90.00
#
_symmetry.space_group_name_H-M   'P 1'
#
loop_
_entity.id
_entity.type
_entity.pdbx_description
1 polymer ?
#
loop_
_entity_poly.entity_id
_entity_poly.type
_entity_poly.pdbx_seq_one_letter_code
_entity_poly.pdbx_strand_id
1 'polypeptide(L)'
;MNDSHNLDQPADWAGIWWLSDNPDEKVPGVLHYDGKGALALSLIGNFENPVIKEEPFLGGTKIKLVDGETRTWNVVHGVAENQEITLLGCDYKNTKHTLIAPVWSPDKQTIEASIALIGIHIKNENIPVFPSVEVSFEDLGVWAAISGIERGFGFSDSEELDGRGCIQVTPCSEQSVTVENKEICLIPRNTFPYLEDQKGRKIARISESVRIQIKSKTPLSLTDTLEEMVTIQNLISLAMHRAVGTIWVQLEIDGTESRLPDGRELPRRRAQMLYKPPALGVADAQAVETHRTLFTCDTIPFSEIVPRWYEVHSQMQTAINMIMSLRYAPTQYIESNLLTSVGAAEVIHRRLKIGTRPFPTDTFTDMRSAMLAQVPEEHRDRFRSAIRNDQTLRDRLHDLVNYLEPTIISRLMPDAEEWAKRAVRARNNLAHEGKTNHSDEELITIVDVTTIVVIFIILQELGVSVEQQLNIFDENLQIGGIARRAHKIIVAPAKES
;
A
#
# COMPACT_ATOMS: atom_id res chain seq x y z
N MET A 1 -5.26 -26.37 12.35
CA MET A 1 -4.72 -25.08 11.92
C MET A 1 -5.87 -24.32 11.32
N ASN A 2 -6.30 -23.18 11.88
CA ASN A 2 -7.22 -22.32 11.15
C ASN A 2 -6.40 -21.70 10.03
N ASP A 3 -6.58 -22.18 8.81
CA ASP A 3 -5.98 -21.54 7.64
C ASP A 3 -6.60 -20.15 7.50
N SER A 4 -5.75 -19.14 7.42
CA SER A 4 -6.19 -17.77 7.18
C SER A 4 -6.89 -17.73 5.83
N HIS A 5 -8.06 -17.08 5.76
CA HIS A 5 -8.74 -16.88 4.50
C HIS A 5 -7.97 -15.86 3.66
N ASN A 6 -7.62 -16.21 2.43
CA ASN A 6 -6.94 -15.29 1.52
C ASN A 6 -7.91 -14.23 0.99
N LEU A 7 -7.43 -12.99 0.87
CA LEU A 7 -8.25 -11.88 0.39
C LEU A 7 -8.67 -11.98 -1.08
N ASP A 8 -8.04 -12.85 -1.88
CA ASP A 8 -8.42 -13.14 -3.27
C ASP A 8 -9.52 -14.22 -3.38
N GLN A 9 -9.96 -14.80 -2.26
CA GLN A 9 -10.96 -15.85 -2.23
C GLN A 9 -12.33 -15.28 -1.79
N PRO A 10 -13.40 -15.52 -2.56
CA PRO A 10 -14.75 -15.14 -2.14
C PRO A 10 -15.23 -16.02 -0.99
N ALA A 11 -16.09 -15.46 -0.12
CA ALA A 11 -16.71 -16.19 0.98
C ALA A 11 -18.03 -15.55 1.42
N ASP A 12 -18.89 -16.39 2.02
CA ASP A 12 -20.21 -16.02 2.50
C ASP A 12 -20.38 -16.44 3.96
N TRP A 13 -20.99 -15.58 4.77
CA TRP A 13 -21.33 -15.85 6.16
C TRP A 13 -22.83 -15.62 6.38
N ALA A 14 -23.58 -16.70 6.47
CA ALA A 14 -25.00 -16.66 6.84
C ALA A 14 -25.14 -16.54 8.36
N GLY A 15 -25.88 -15.53 8.83
CA GLY A 15 -25.94 -15.25 10.25
C GLY A 15 -27.07 -14.30 10.65
N ILE A 16 -26.92 -13.77 11.86
CA ILE A 16 -27.85 -12.82 12.47
C ILE A 16 -27.10 -11.54 12.75
N TRP A 17 -27.69 -10.40 12.37
CA TRP A 17 -27.04 -9.10 12.35
C TRP A 17 -27.85 -8.06 13.11
N TRP A 18 -27.20 -7.09 13.72
CA TRP A 18 -27.82 -5.99 14.46
C TRP A 18 -26.95 -4.75 14.48
N LEU A 19 -27.56 -3.61 14.70
CA LEU A 19 -26.83 -2.36 14.93
C LEU A 19 -26.20 -2.38 16.33
N SER A 20 -24.97 -1.88 16.47
CA SER A 20 -24.27 -1.84 17.76
C SER A 20 -25.06 -1.12 18.86
N ASP A 21 -25.86 -0.12 18.47
CA ASP A 21 -26.68 0.69 19.37
C ASP A 21 -28.06 0.08 19.66
N ASN A 22 -28.46 -0.97 18.91
CA ASN A 22 -29.73 -1.67 19.09
C ASN A 22 -29.56 -3.22 19.02
N PRO A 23 -28.93 -3.83 20.04
CA PRO A 23 -28.56 -5.25 20.02
C PRO A 23 -29.75 -6.21 20.11
N ASP A 24 -30.92 -5.72 20.48
CA ASP A 24 -32.13 -6.53 20.61
C ASP A 24 -32.86 -6.75 19.27
N GLU A 25 -32.68 -5.84 18.31
CA GLU A 25 -33.26 -5.95 16.97
C GLU A 25 -32.32 -6.70 16.02
N LYS A 26 -32.51 -8.01 15.98
CA LYS A 26 -31.69 -8.95 15.21
C LYS A 26 -32.36 -9.30 13.89
N VAL A 27 -31.61 -9.13 12.79
CA VAL A 27 -32.09 -9.39 11.42
C VAL A 27 -31.25 -10.50 10.78
N PRO A 28 -31.86 -11.55 10.21
CA PRO A 28 -31.12 -12.58 9.48
C PRO A 28 -30.58 -12.01 8.17
N GLY A 29 -29.40 -12.48 7.75
CA GLY A 29 -28.76 -12.04 6.52
C GLY A 29 -27.51 -12.81 6.19
N VAL A 30 -26.92 -12.48 5.04
CA VAL A 30 -25.68 -13.08 4.55
C VAL A 30 -24.68 -11.97 4.24
N LEU A 31 -23.51 -12.06 4.84
CA LEU A 31 -22.35 -11.24 4.46
C LEU A 31 -21.65 -11.94 3.29
N HIS A 32 -21.46 -11.22 2.20
CA HIS A 32 -20.74 -11.65 1.01
C HIS A 32 -19.43 -10.89 0.89
N TYR A 33 -18.34 -11.60 0.70
CA TYR A 33 -17.05 -11.07 0.29
C TYR A 33 -16.73 -11.58 -1.10
N ASP A 34 -16.42 -10.69 -2.03
CA ASP A 34 -16.28 -11.02 -3.46
C ASP A 34 -14.87 -11.52 -3.86
N GLY A 35 -13.92 -11.61 -2.92
CA GLY A 35 -12.51 -11.90 -3.21
C GLY A 35 -11.78 -10.78 -3.95
N LYS A 36 -12.36 -9.56 -4.02
CA LYS A 36 -11.76 -8.38 -4.64
C LYS A 36 -11.80 -7.15 -3.72
N GLY A 37 -12.22 -7.37 -2.47
CA GLY A 37 -12.29 -6.36 -1.44
C GLY A 37 -13.69 -5.75 -1.24
N ALA A 38 -14.70 -6.15 -1.99
CA ALA A 38 -16.07 -5.68 -1.76
C ALA A 38 -16.78 -6.56 -0.73
N LEU A 39 -17.35 -5.91 0.28
CA LEU A 39 -18.14 -6.51 1.35
C LEU A 39 -19.58 -6.03 1.25
N ALA A 40 -20.53 -6.94 1.16
CA ALA A 40 -21.96 -6.63 1.06
C ALA A 40 -22.77 -7.51 2.01
N LEU A 41 -23.48 -6.89 2.96
CA LEU A 41 -24.43 -7.56 3.84
C LEU A 41 -25.82 -7.50 3.22
N SER A 42 -26.38 -8.66 2.90
CA SER A 42 -27.74 -8.83 2.37
C SER A 42 -28.67 -9.29 3.48
N LEU A 43 -29.49 -8.39 4.03
CA LEU A 43 -30.46 -8.69 5.09
C LEU A 43 -31.77 -9.22 4.51
N ILE A 44 -32.37 -10.15 5.23
CA ILE A 44 -33.79 -10.60 5.04
C ILE A 44 -34.64 -9.83 6.04
N GLY A 45 -35.03 -8.61 5.67
CA GLY A 45 -35.60 -7.57 6.53
C GLY A 45 -34.83 -6.29 6.36
N ASN A 46 -34.94 -5.40 7.32
CA ASN A 46 -34.21 -4.13 7.37
C ASN A 46 -33.90 -3.75 8.84
N PHE A 47 -32.91 -2.91 9.07
CA PHE A 47 -32.61 -2.40 10.41
C PHE A 47 -33.56 -1.27 10.83
N GLU A 48 -34.15 -0.57 9.90
CA GLU A 48 -35.04 0.55 10.16
C GLU A 48 -36.19 0.53 9.16
N ASN A 49 -37.40 0.72 9.68
CA ASN A 49 -38.59 0.80 8.83
C ASN A 49 -38.55 2.04 7.94
N PRO A 50 -38.95 1.91 6.66
CA PRO A 50 -39.03 3.05 5.76
C PRO A 50 -40.04 4.07 6.27
N VAL A 51 -39.71 5.37 6.15
CA VAL A 51 -40.67 6.44 6.44
C VAL A 51 -41.69 6.47 5.32
N ILE A 52 -42.92 6.09 5.63
CA ILE A 52 -44.05 6.13 4.67
C ILE A 52 -44.70 7.52 4.79
N LYS A 53 -44.69 8.30 3.72
CA LYS A 53 -45.53 9.51 3.61
C LYS A 53 -46.74 9.21 2.75
N GLU A 54 -47.91 9.42 3.31
CA GLU A 54 -49.17 9.37 2.58
C GLU A 54 -49.44 10.74 2.01
N GLU A 55 -49.48 10.86 0.68
CA GLU A 55 -49.89 12.08 -0.04
C GLU A 55 -51.29 11.87 -0.63
N PRO A 56 -52.24 12.79 -0.35
CA PRO A 56 -53.56 12.72 -1.00
C PRO A 56 -53.40 12.85 -2.54
N PHE A 57 -53.99 11.94 -3.29
CA PHE A 57 -54.05 11.95 -4.74
C PHE A 57 -55.47 11.75 -5.21
N LEU A 58 -55.87 12.33 -6.35
CA LEU A 58 -57.18 12.32 -6.93
C LEU A 58 -57.94 10.98 -6.72
N GLY A 59 -58.78 10.94 -5.68
CA GLY A 59 -59.62 9.78 -5.36
C GLY A 59 -58.98 8.66 -4.56
N GLY A 60 -57.76 8.88 -4.00
CA GLY A 60 -57.05 7.87 -3.17
C GLY A 60 -55.84 8.47 -2.46
N THR A 61 -55.08 7.61 -1.80
CA THR A 61 -53.84 7.94 -1.11
C THR A 61 -52.64 7.40 -1.90
N LYS A 62 -51.75 8.26 -2.30
CA LYS A 62 -50.45 7.84 -2.87
C LYS A 62 -49.45 7.62 -1.75
N ILE A 63 -49.02 6.37 -1.64
CA ILE A 63 -47.95 6.01 -0.70
C ILE A 63 -46.60 6.40 -1.35
N LYS A 64 -45.90 7.32 -0.74
CA LYS A 64 -44.53 7.66 -1.14
C LYS A 64 -43.59 7.14 -0.05
N LEU A 65 -42.76 6.20 -0.44
CA LEU A 65 -41.60 5.86 0.37
C LEU A 65 -40.64 7.05 0.30
N VAL A 66 -40.40 7.67 1.43
CA VAL A 66 -39.33 8.65 1.55
C VAL A 66 -38.10 7.83 1.90
N ASP A 67 -37.35 7.42 0.86
CA ASP A 67 -35.98 7.00 1.07
C ASP A 67 -35.25 8.20 1.69
N GLY A 68 -35.01 8.08 2.98
CA GLY A 68 -34.28 9.09 3.73
C GLY A 68 -32.88 9.20 3.20
N GLU A 69 -32.21 10.27 3.59
CA GLU A 69 -30.82 10.60 3.35
C GLU A 69 -29.92 9.35 3.39
N THR A 70 -28.80 9.38 2.65
CA THR A 70 -27.77 8.33 2.62
C THR A 70 -27.47 7.88 4.06
N ARG A 71 -27.97 6.71 4.43
CA ARG A 71 -27.82 6.19 5.81
C ARG A 71 -26.48 5.52 5.92
N THR A 72 -25.72 5.90 6.94
CA THR A 72 -24.44 5.30 7.27
C THR A 72 -24.50 4.77 8.70
N TRP A 73 -23.90 3.62 8.93
CA TRP A 73 -23.73 3.05 10.27
C TRP A 73 -22.26 2.80 10.53
N ASN A 74 -21.74 3.34 11.61
CA ASN A 74 -20.33 3.15 11.93
C ASN A 74 -19.99 1.68 12.16
N VAL A 75 -20.89 0.94 12.83
CA VAL A 75 -20.68 -0.45 13.23
C VAL A 75 -21.96 -1.26 13.10
N VAL A 76 -21.85 -2.40 12.44
CA VAL A 76 -22.86 -3.47 12.44
C VAL A 76 -22.22 -4.72 13.06
N HIS A 77 -22.89 -5.32 14.02
CA HIS A 77 -22.48 -6.59 14.62
C HIS A 77 -23.25 -7.75 14.03
N GLY A 78 -22.61 -8.91 14.01
CA GLY A 78 -23.25 -10.15 13.61
C GLY A 78 -22.64 -11.38 14.27
N VAL A 79 -23.36 -12.48 14.19
CA VAL A 79 -22.86 -13.81 14.55
C VAL A 79 -23.18 -14.74 13.40
N ALA A 80 -22.18 -15.37 12.84
CA ALA A 80 -22.28 -16.37 11.78
C ALA A 80 -21.25 -17.49 12.04
N GLU A 81 -21.62 -18.75 11.79
CA GLU A 81 -20.73 -19.93 11.96
C GLU A 81 -20.08 -20.01 13.35
N ASN A 82 -20.79 -19.61 14.39
CA ASN A 82 -20.29 -19.51 15.77
C ASN A 82 -19.15 -18.50 15.99
N GLN A 83 -19.00 -17.54 15.08
CA GLN A 83 -18.02 -16.46 15.18
C GLN A 83 -18.70 -15.10 15.32
N GLU A 84 -18.13 -14.26 16.15
CA GLU A 84 -18.48 -12.85 16.25
C GLU A 84 -17.97 -12.11 15.01
N ILE A 85 -18.79 -11.25 14.41
CA ILE A 85 -18.40 -10.48 13.24
C ILE A 85 -18.70 -9.01 13.49
N THR A 86 -17.72 -8.14 13.22
CA THR A 86 -17.91 -6.69 13.19
C THR A 86 -17.75 -6.19 11.76
N LEU A 87 -18.72 -5.43 11.28
CA LEU A 87 -18.61 -4.65 10.05
C LEU A 87 -18.42 -3.18 10.39
N LEU A 88 -17.48 -2.53 9.72
CA LEU A 88 -17.11 -1.13 9.92
C LEU A 88 -17.27 -0.34 8.61
N GLY A 89 -17.61 0.94 8.75
CA GLY A 89 -17.82 1.83 7.60
C GLY A 89 -18.95 1.29 6.71
N CYS A 90 -20.14 1.15 7.30
CA CYS A 90 -21.30 0.55 6.65
C CYS A 90 -22.16 1.62 6.00
N ASP A 91 -22.34 1.51 4.68
CA ASP A 91 -23.15 2.41 3.88
C ASP A 91 -24.40 1.71 3.33
N TYR A 92 -25.52 2.39 3.40
CA TYR A 92 -26.75 1.92 2.76
C TYR A 92 -26.60 1.89 1.25
N LYS A 93 -26.89 0.76 0.63
CA LYS A 93 -26.88 0.61 -0.82
C LYS A 93 -28.27 0.67 -1.44
N ASN A 94 -29.15 -0.20 -1.02
CA ASN A 94 -30.55 -0.26 -1.47
C ASN A 94 -31.43 -1.08 -0.53
N THR A 95 -32.76 -0.87 -0.64
CA THR A 95 -33.77 -1.75 -0.06
C THR A 95 -34.81 -2.08 -1.11
N LYS A 96 -35.14 -3.36 -1.25
CA LYS A 96 -36.25 -3.84 -2.07
C LYS A 96 -37.46 -4.09 -1.20
N HIS A 97 -38.50 -3.24 -1.35
CA HIS A 97 -39.75 -3.36 -0.63
C HIS A 97 -40.79 -4.09 -1.47
N THR A 98 -41.55 -4.97 -0.85
CA THR A 98 -42.71 -5.65 -1.46
C THR A 98 -43.98 -4.98 -0.98
N LEU A 99 -44.45 -3.95 -1.69
CA LEU A 99 -45.62 -3.17 -1.29
C LEU A 99 -46.95 -3.79 -1.73
N ILE A 100 -47.01 -4.42 -2.90
CA ILE A 100 -48.22 -5.02 -3.48
C ILE A 100 -47.78 -6.27 -4.24
N ALA A 101 -47.96 -7.43 -3.62
CA ALA A 101 -47.70 -8.70 -4.28
C ALA A 101 -48.78 -9.72 -3.87
N PRO A 102 -49.15 -10.65 -4.77
CA PRO A 102 -50.08 -11.75 -4.44
C PRO A 102 -49.58 -12.65 -3.33
N VAL A 103 -48.24 -12.74 -3.16
CA VAL A 103 -47.55 -13.45 -2.11
C VAL A 103 -46.59 -12.49 -1.40
N TRP A 104 -46.74 -12.38 -0.09
CA TRP A 104 -45.85 -11.53 0.72
C TRP A 104 -44.43 -12.10 0.75
N SER A 105 -43.45 -11.24 0.61
CA SER A 105 -42.04 -11.54 0.83
C SER A 105 -41.40 -10.48 1.75
N PRO A 106 -40.47 -10.85 2.62
CA PRO A 106 -39.79 -9.86 3.47
C PRO A 106 -39.01 -8.86 2.61
N ASP A 107 -38.88 -7.66 3.13
CA ASP A 107 -37.98 -6.66 2.57
C ASP A 107 -36.56 -7.20 2.51
N LYS A 108 -35.77 -6.69 1.56
CA LYS A 108 -34.35 -7.02 1.44
C LYS A 108 -33.55 -5.75 1.42
N GLN A 109 -32.72 -5.58 2.44
CA GLN A 109 -31.78 -4.45 2.54
C GLN A 109 -30.36 -4.93 2.21
N THR A 110 -29.63 -4.13 1.44
CA THR A 110 -28.21 -4.35 1.16
C THR A 110 -27.39 -3.20 1.74
N ILE A 111 -26.35 -3.55 2.50
CA ILE A 111 -25.41 -2.64 3.16
C ILE A 111 -24.03 -3.00 2.65
N GLU A 112 -23.26 -2.01 2.20
CA GLU A 112 -21.84 -2.17 1.89
C GLU A 112 -21.02 -1.87 3.13
N ALA A 113 -19.94 -2.62 3.36
CA ALA A 113 -19.01 -2.39 4.45
C ALA A 113 -17.58 -2.18 3.91
N SER A 114 -16.80 -1.37 4.62
CA SER A 114 -15.40 -1.14 4.27
C SER A 114 -14.48 -2.22 4.81
N ILE A 115 -14.76 -2.71 6.04
CA ILE A 115 -13.96 -3.72 6.74
C ILE A 115 -14.90 -4.71 7.44
N ALA A 116 -14.54 -6.00 7.40
CA ALA A 116 -15.12 -7.02 8.25
C ALA A 116 -14.04 -7.66 9.13
N LEU A 117 -14.29 -7.73 10.43
CA LEU A 117 -13.49 -8.46 11.41
C LEU A 117 -14.23 -9.72 11.81
N ILE A 118 -13.67 -10.87 11.46
CA ILE A 118 -14.24 -12.18 11.78
C ILE A 118 -13.56 -12.73 13.03
N GLY A 119 -14.27 -12.90 14.12
CA GLY A 119 -13.76 -13.44 15.40
C GLY A 119 -13.83 -12.47 16.57
N ILE A 120 -14.33 -11.24 16.39
CA ILE A 120 -14.42 -10.23 17.45
C ILE A 120 -15.58 -9.26 17.22
N HIS A 121 -16.18 -8.78 18.34
CA HIS A 121 -16.99 -7.56 18.34
C HIS A 121 -16.20 -6.39 18.90
N ILE A 122 -16.08 -5.31 18.13
CA ILE A 122 -15.54 -4.02 18.58
C ILE A 122 -16.57 -2.90 18.40
N LYS A 123 -16.52 -1.88 19.25
CA LYS A 123 -17.48 -0.77 19.22
C LYS A 123 -17.11 0.33 18.20
N ASN A 124 -15.85 0.48 17.90
CA ASN A 124 -15.33 1.40 16.88
C ASN A 124 -13.89 1.02 16.53
N GLU A 125 -13.35 1.57 15.45
CA GLU A 125 -12.03 1.31 14.90
C GLU A 125 -10.86 1.84 15.73
N ASN A 126 -11.12 2.79 16.66
CA ASN A 126 -10.10 3.47 17.45
C ASN A 126 -9.83 2.79 18.80
N ILE A 127 -10.53 1.71 19.14
CA ILE A 127 -10.31 0.99 20.40
C ILE A 127 -9.02 0.15 20.29
N PRO A 128 -8.05 0.36 21.21
CA PRO A 128 -6.79 -0.38 21.20
C PRO A 128 -6.98 -1.78 21.79
N VAL A 129 -7.18 -2.78 20.93
CA VAL A 129 -7.44 -4.17 21.32
C VAL A 129 -6.54 -5.19 20.61
N PHE A 130 -5.64 -4.74 19.72
CA PHE A 130 -4.80 -5.61 18.92
C PHE A 130 -3.32 -5.51 19.35
N PRO A 131 -2.82 -6.40 20.22
CA PRO A 131 -1.41 -6.42 20.61
C PRO A 131 -0.48 -6.87 19.49
N SER A 132 -1.01 -7.57 18.48
CA SER A 132 -0.22 -8.07 17.36
C SER A 132 -1.07 -8.20 16.10
N VAL A 133 -0.45 -7.90 14.95
CA VAL A 133 -0.96 -8.21 13.62
C VAL A 133 0.02 -9.13 12.90
N GLU A 134 -0.50 -10.13 12.23
CA GLU A 134 0.23 -11.05 11.36
C GLU A 134 -0.31 -10.89 9.94
N VAL A 135 0.59 -10.64 8.97
CA VAL A 135 0.23 -10.33 7.59
C VAL A 135 1.13 -11.08 6.62
N SER A 136 0.56 -11.50 5.49
CA SER A 136 1.30 -12.04 4.36
C SER A 136 1.15 -11.12 3.16
N PHE A 137 2.27 -10.85 2.51
CA PHE A 137 2.35 -10.08 1.28
C PHE A 137 2.90 -10.94 0.15
N GLU A 138 2.56 -10.57 -1.09
CA GLU A 138 3.22 -11.13 -2.26
C GLU A 138 4.74 -10.90 -2.20
N ASP A 139 5.51 -11.79 -2.80
CA ASP A 139 6.97 -11.73 -2.89
C ASP A 139 7.74 -11.53 -1.57
N LEU A 140 7.06 -11.63 -0.43
CA LEU A 140 7.71 -11.47 0.88
C LEU A 140 8.87 -12.46 1.06
N GLY A 141 8.73 -13.70 0.58
CA GLY A 141 9.81 -14.71 0.61
C GLY A 141 10.99 -14.32 -0.29
N VAL A 142 10.73 -13.72 -1.44
CA VAL A 142 11.78 -13.23 -2.35
C VAL A 142 12.54 -12.06 -1.72
N TRP A 143 11.81 -11.08 -1.16
CA TRP A 143 12.44 -9.96 -0.46
C TRP A 143 13.24 -10.39 0.76
N ALA A 144 12.69 -11.34 1.54
CA ALA A 144 13.36 -11.87 2.74
C ALA A 144 14.62 -12.65 2.39
N ALA A 145 14.75 -13.13 1.15
CA ALA A 145 15.85 -13.98 0.67
C ALA A 145 16.03 -15.22 1.56
N ILE A 146 14.93 -15.77 2.09
CA ILE A 146 14.93 -16.93 2.96
C ILE A 146 14.27 -18.09 2.24
N SER A 147 14.97 -19.21 2.12
CA SER A 147 14.40 -20.49 1.72
C SER A 147 15.06 -21.63 2.48
N GLY A 148 14.23 -22.47 3.07
CA GLY A 148 14.65 -23.74 3.66
C GLY A 148 14.46 -24.92 2.72
N ILE A 149 13.99 -24.70 1.49
CA ILE A 149 13.77 -25.75 0.49
C ILE A 149 14.94 -25.78 -0.49
N GLU A 150 15.68 -26.86 -0.44
CA GLU A 150 16.80 -27.11 -1.36
C GLU A 150 16.49 -28.31 -2.26
N ARG A 151 16.94 -28.24 -3.52
CA ARG A 151 16.85 -29.34 -4.48
C ARG A 151 18.26 -29.85 -4.83
N GLY A 152 18.40 -31.14 -4.80
CA GLY A 152 19.63 -31.81 -5.21
C GLY A 152 19.37 -32.74 -6.40
N PHE A 153 20.36 -32.87 -7.27
CA PHE A 153 20.36 -33.79 -8.40
C PHE A 153 21.53 -34.74 -8.25
N GLY A 154 21.31 -36.00 -8.59
CA GLY A 154 22.38 -37.00 -8.66
C GLY A 154 23.07 -36.93 -10.03
N PHE A 155 24.40 -37.08 -9.98
CA PHE A 155 25.22 -37.18 -11.18
C PHE A 155 25.94 -38.54 -11.20
N SER A 156 26.14 -39.10 -12.38
CA SER A 156 26.98 -40.26 -12.63
C SER A 156 28.47 -39.89 -12.57
N ASP A 157 29.35 -40.89 -12.61
CA ASP A 157 30.80 -40.66 -12.67
C ASP A 157 31.24 -39.91 -13.95
N SER A 158 30.37 -39.85 -14.97
CA SER A 158 30.57 -39.11 -16.20
C SER A 158 29.97 -37.66 -16.15
N GLU A 159 29.60 -37.18 -14.99
CA GLU A 159 28.95 -35.86 -14.78
C GLU A 159 27.60 -35.70 -15.50
N GLU A 160 26.97 -36.77 -15.92
CA GLU A 160 25.61 -36.76 -16.49
C GLU A 160 24.57 -36.99 -15.37
N LEU A 161 23.38 -36.41 -15.52
CA LEU A 161 22.26 -36.63 -14.61
C LEU A 161 21.91 -38.13 -14.58
N ASP A 162 21.95 -38.76 -13.41
CA ASP A 162 21.65 -40.17 -13.22
C ASP A 162 20.18 -40.48 -12.91
N GLY A 163 19.32 -39.47 -12.97
CA GLY A 163 17.89 -39.58 -12.69
C GLY A 163 17.53 -39.54 -11.19
N ARG A 164 18.51 -39.49 -10.30
CA ARG A 164 18.24 -39.27 -8.85
C ARG A 164 17.97 -37.79 -8.58
N GLY A 165 17.05 -37.50 -7.68
CA GLY A 165 16.77 -36.15 -7.18
C GLY A 165 16.31 -36.21 -5.76
N CYS A 166 16.59 -35.17 -4.98
CA CYS A 166 16.08 -35.01 -3.63
C CYS A 166 15.59 -33.58 -3.42
N ILE A 167 14.64 -33.43 -2.51
CA ILE A 167 14.24 -32.13 -1.95
C ILE A 167 14.51 -32.23 -0.46
N GLN A 168 15.34 -31.33 0.04
CA GLN A 168 15.64 -31.20 1.47
C GLN A 168 14.90 -29.98 2.02
N VAL A 169 14.34 -30.12 3.21
CA VAL A 169 13.68 -29.02 3.92
C VAL A 169 14.40 -28.79 5.24
N THR A 170 14.94 -27.60 5.38
CA THR A 170 15.60 -27.16 6.64
C THR A 170 14.79 -26.00 7.21
N PRO A 171 14.30 -26.08 8.47
CA PRO A 171 13.58 -24.98 9.09
C PRO A 171 14.46 -23.72 9.16
N CYS A 172 13.94 -22.60 8.65
CA CYS A 172 14.60 -21.32 8.79
C CYS A 172 14.23 -20.67 10.13
N SER A 173 15.20 -19.96 10.73
CA SER A 173 14.99 -19.24 11.99
C SER A 173 14.15 -17.99 11.79
N GLU A 174 13.32 -17.69 12.75
CA GLU A 174 12.63 -16.39 12.84
C GLU A 174 13.66 -15.28 13.05
N GLN A 175 13.43 -14.13 12.43
CA GLN A 175 14.21 -12.92 12.66
C GLN A 175 13.31 -11.88 13.31
N SER A 176 13.82 -11.11 14.25
CA SER A 176 13.09 -10.03 14.87
C SER A 176 13.95 -8.79 15.08
N VAL A 177 13.31 -7.63 15.07
CA VAL A 177 13.95 -6.36 15.35
C VAL A 177 13.00 -5.46 16.11
N THR A 178 13.53 -4.70 17.06
CA THR A 178 12.74 -3.73 17.83
C THR A 178 12.84 -2.35 17.18
N VAL A 179 11.70 -1.75 16.94
CA VAL A 179 11.57 -0.37 16.46
C VAL A 179 10.65 0.36 17.44
N GLU A 180 11.17 1.31 18.17
CA GLU A 180 10.44 2.05 19.23
C GLU A 180 9.79 1.10 20.27
N ASN A 181 8.45 1.08 20.28
CA ASN A 181 7.67 0.22 21.18
C ASN A 181 7.16 -1.07 20.52
N LYS A 182 7.62 -1.37 19.31
CA LYS A 182 7.17 -2.51 18.50
C LYS A 182 8.30 -3.51 18.25
N GLU A 183 7.95 -4.77 18.14
CA GLU A 183 8.81 -5.84 17.64
C GLU A 183 8.28 -6.30 16.30
N ILE A 184 9.10 -6.16 15.25
CA ILE A 184 8.78 -6.61 13.89
C ILE A 184 9.48 -7.95 13.68
N CYS A 185 8.70 -8.99 13.40
CA CYS A 185 9.20 -10.35 13.22
C CYS A 185 8.99 -10.81 11.78
N LEU A 186 10.01 -11.41 11.19
CA LEU A 186 9.97 -12.14 9.93
C LEU A 186 9.89 -13.62 10.25
N ILE A 187 8.80 -14.27 9.90
CA ILE A 187 8.47 -15.63 10.34
C ILE A 187 8.36 -16.55 9.13
N PRO A 188 9.40 -17.35 8.83
CA PRO A 188 9.30 -18.43 7.85
C PRO A 188 8.49 -19.61 8.40
N ARG A 189 7.72 -20.26 7.55
CA ARG A 189 6.92 -21.45 7.88
C ARG A 189 6.98 -22.45 6.74
N ASN A 190 7.34 -23.67 7.08
CA ASN A 190 7.39 -24.77 6.12
C ASN A 190 6.35 -25.83 6.49
N THR A 191 5.72 -26.43 5.48
CA THR A 191 4.94 -27.65 5.70
C THR A 191 5.87 -28.85 5.73
N PHE A 192 5.50 -29.87 6.54
CA PHE A 192 6.17 -31.16 6.42
C PHE A 192 5.90 -31.75 5.03
N PRO A 193 6.92 -32.42 4.42
CA PRO A 193 6.72 -33.14 3.18
C PRO A 193 5.63 -34.19 3.35
N TYR A 194 4.64 -34.19 2.47
CA TYR A 194 3.66 -35.26 2.44
C TYR A 194 3.50 -35.78 1.01
N LEU A 195 3.14 -37.08 0.93
CA LEU A 195 2.90 -37.77 -0.32
C LEU A 195 1.40 -37.92 -0.54
N GLU A 196 0.94 -37.51 -1.69
CA GLU A 196 -0.44 -37.66 -2.14
C GLU A 196 -0.48 -38.74 -3.23
N ASP A 197 -1.23 -39.82 -2.97
CA ASP A 197 -1.45 -40.88 -3.94
C ASP A 197 -2.69 -40.56 -4.79
N GLN A 198 -2.49 -40.29 -6.06
CA GLN A 198 -3.55 -40.14 -7.05
C GLN A 198 -3.62 -41.38 -7.96
N LYS A 199 -4.77 -41.63 -8.60
CA LYS A 199 -4.98 -42.84 -9.40
C LYS A 199 -3.93 -43.11 -10.49
N GLY A 200 -3.28 -42.09 -11.02
CA GLY A 200 -2.28 -42.21 -12.11
C GLY A 200 -0.88 -41.71 -11.74
N ARG A 201 -0.70 -41.15 -10.52
CA ARG A 201 0.59 -40.54 -10.11
C ARG A 201 0.70 -40.39 -8.60
N LYS A 202 1.95 -40.27 -8.14
CA LYS A 202 2.24 -39.79 -6.77
C LYS A 202 2.77 -38.36 -6.85
N ILE A 203 2.32 -37.52 -5.95
CA ILE A 203 2.76 -36.13 -5.83
C ILE A 203 3.41 -35.95 -4.45
N ALA A 204 4.60 -35.40 -4.41
CA ALA A 204 5.19 -34.89 -3.18
C ALA A 204 4.89 -33.40 -3.09
N ARG A 205 4.36 -32.94 -1.94
CA ARG A 205 4.09 -31.52 -1.72
C ARG A 205 4.87 -31.02 -0.51
N ILE A 206 5.52 -29.89 -0.70
CA ILE A 206 6.19 -29.10 0.31
C ILE A 206 5.85 -27.66 -0.02
N SER A 207 5.50 -26.87 0.96
CA SER A 207 5.30 -25.42 0.77
C SER A 207 6.06 -24.65 1.83
N GLU A 208 6.60 -23.53 1.43
CA GLU A 208 7.21 -22.55 2.28
C GLU A 208 6.47 -21.23 2.13
N SER A 209 6.28 -20.54 3.23
CA SER A 209 5.69 -19.21 3.26
C SER A 209 6.43 -18.34 4.27
N VAL A 210 6.46 -17.05 4.02
CA VAL A 210 7.02 -16.08 4.94
C VAL A 210 5.92 -15.08 5.30
N ARG A 211 5.91 -14.64 6.56
CA ARG A 211 4.95 -13.66 7.06
C ARG A 211 5.64 -12.65 7.95
N ILE A 212 5.06 -11.46 8.03
CA ILE A 212 5.46 -10.42 8.98
C ILE A 212 4.49 -10.46 10.15
N GLN A 213 5.03 -10.42 11.36
CA GLN A 213 4.28 -10.17 12.58
C GLN A 213 4.76 -8.86 13.20
N ILE A 214 3.84 -7.96 13.49
CA ILE A 214 4.10 -6.71 14.19
C ILE A 214 3.48 -6.85 15.58
N LYS A 215 4.31 -6.88 16.62
CA LYS A 215 3.88 -6.93 18.03
C LYS A 215 4.10 -5.57 18.65
N SER A 216 3.11 -5.04 19.34
CA SER A 216 3.23 -3.76 20.07
C SER A 216 3.17 -3.99 21.59
N LYS A 217 3.96 -3.23 22.34
CA LYS A 217 3.94 -3.27 23.82
C LYS A 217 2.61 -2.77 24.37
N THR A 218 1.94 -1.88 23.67
CA THR A 218 0.58 -1.42 23.97
C THR A 218 -0.33 -1.85 22.83
N PRO A 219 -1.53 -2.39 23.09
CA PRO A 219 -2.42 -2.78 22.02
C PRO A 219 -2.67 -1.62 21.03
N LEU A 220 -2.73 -1.95 19.76
CA LEU A 220 -3.03 -1.02 18.68
C LEU A 220 -4.54 -0.93 18.44
N SER A 221 -5.00 0.20 17.95
CA SER A 221 -6.30 0.33 17.33
C SER A 221 -6.28 -0.30 15.92
N LEU A 222 -7.44 -0.45 15.29
CA LEU A 222 -7.49 -0.93 13.90
C LEU A 222 -6.84 0.08 12.94
N THR A 223 -7.05 1.37 13.17
CA THR A 223 -6.43 2.45 12.40
C THR A 223 -4.91 2.38 12.47
N ASP A 224 -4.35 2.30 13.69
CA ASP A 224 -2.90 2.19 13.87
C ASP A 224 -2.35 0.91 13.22
N THR A 225 -3.09 -0.20 13.32
CA THR A 225 -2.71 -1.48 12.71
C THR A 225 -2.61 -1.37 11.19
N LEU A 226 -3.59 -0.72 10.53
CA LEU A 226 -3.58 -0.49 9.09
C LEU A 226 -2.40 0.39 8.66
N GLU A 227 -2.06 1.43 9.43
CA GLU A 227 -0.91 2.29 9.17
C GLU A 227 0.41 1.51 9.24
N GLU A 228 0.57 0.66 10.25
CA GLU A 228 1.75 -0.20 10.38
C GLU A 228 1.88 -1.19 9.21
N MET A 229 0.77 -1.81 8.81
CA MET A 229 0.76 -2.72 7.66
C MET A 229 1.14 -2.01 6.37
N VAL A 230 0.60 -0.82 6.12
CA VAL A 230 0.95 -0.01 4.92
C VAL A 230 2.41 0.41 4.95
N THR A 231 2.95 0.73 6.12
CA THR A 231 4.37 1.07 6.27
C THR A 231 5.27 -0.07 5.80
N ILE A 232 5.01 -1.30 6.24
CA ILE A 232 5.78 -2.49 5.80
C ILE A 232 5.49 -2.83 4.34
N GLN A 233 4.22 -2.74 3.88
CA GLN A 233 3.86 -2.99 2.49
C GLN A 233 4.60 -2.04 1.53
N ASN A 234 4.77 -0.78 1.90
CA ASN A 234 5.53 0.21 1.13
C ASN A 234 7.02 -0.14 1.04
N LEU A 235 7.63 -0.66 2.13
CA LEU A 235 9.01 -1.15 2.10
C LEU A 235 9.18 -2.28 1.07
N ILE A 236 8.31 -3.29 1.14
CA ILE A 236 8.39 -4.44 0.24
C ILE A 236 8.08 -4.00 -1.20
N SER A 237 7.08 -3.12 -1.40
CA SER A 237 6.74 -2.58 -2.73
C SER A 237 7.88 -1.75 -3.33
N LEU A 238 8.60 -0.99 -2.51
CA LEU A 238 9.82 -0.29 -2.94
C LEU A 238 10.89 -1.30 -3.36
N ALA A 239 11.19 -2.27 -2.50
CA ALA A 239 12.21 -3.28 -2.74
C ALA A 239 11.92 -4.11 -4.00
N MET A 240 10.66 -4.51 -4.21
CA MET A 240 10.22 -5.30 -5.36
C MET A 240 9.98 -4.44 -6.62
N HIS A 241 10.11 -3.13 -6.54
CA HIS A 241 9.88 -2.15 -7.61
C HIS A 241 8.49 -2.28 -8.26
N ARG A 242 7.49 -2.76 -7.53
CA ARG A 242 6.08 -2.92 -7.96
C ARG A 242 5.11 -2.77 -6.79
N ALA A 243 3.83 -2.61 -7.08
CA ALA A 243 2.79 -2.77 -6.07
C ALA A 243 2.81 -4.22 -5.57
N VAL A 244 2.99 -4.41 -4.27
CA VAL A 244 2.93 -5.71 -3.59
C VAL A 244 1.58 -5.85 -2.93
N GLY A 245 0.86 -6.93 -3.23
CA GLY A 245 -0.48 -7.16 -2.73
C GLY A 245 -0.50 -7.82 -1.35
N THR A 246 -1.51 -7.48 -0.55
CA THR A 246 -1.81 -8.17 0.71
C THR A 246 -2.57 -9.46 0.42
N ILE A 247 -2.07 -10.59 0.93
CA ILE A 247 -2.68 -11.91 0.73
C ILE A 247 -3.70 -12.21 1.83
N TRP A 248 -3.34 -12.05 3.09
CA TRP A 248 -4.22 -12.24 4.24
C TRP A 248 -3.74 -11.45 5.47
N VAL A 249 -4.64 -11.22 6.42
CA VAL A 249 -4.37 -10.49 7.67
C VAL A 249 -5.04 -11.19 8.85
N GLN A 250 -4.29 -11.38 9.93
CA GLN A 250 -4.80 -11.86 11.22
C GLN A 250 -4.40 -10.93 12.36
N LEU A 251 -5.31 -10.67 13.27
CA LEU A 251 -5.15 -9.80 14.42
C LEU A 251 -5.24 -10.61 15.70
N GLU A 252 -4.26 -10.54 16.60
CA GLU A 252 -4.40 -11.09 17.93
C GLU A 252 -5.26 -10.16 18.79
N ILE A 253 -6.05 -10.73 19.69
CA ILE A 253 -7.02 -10.01 20.52
C ILE A 253 -6.49 -9.96 21.95
N ASP A 254 -6.36 -8.76 22.51
CA ASP A 254 -5.95 -8.54 23.88
C ASP A 254 -6.95 -9.08 24.90
N GLY A 255 -6.46 -9.45 26.09
CA GLY A 255 -7.32 -9.97 27.17
C GLY A 255 -7.92 -11.35 26.92
N THR A 256 -7.43 -12.06 25.88
CA THR A 256 -7.89 -13.42 25.54
C THR A 256 -6.90 -14.52 25.95
N GLU A 257 -5.86 -14.14 26.71
CA GLU A 257 -4.88 -15.06 27.25
C GLU A 257 -5.56 -16.04 28.21
N SER A 258 -5.32 -17.30 28.01
CA SER A 258 -5.79 -18.35 28.92
C SER A 258 -4.66 -19.34 29.18
N ARG A 259 -4.72 -19.99 30.35
CA ARG A 259 -3.74 -21.03 30.74
C ARG A 259 -4.44 -22.33 30.95
N LEU A 260 -3.83 -23.39 30.46
CA LEU A 260 -4.25 -24.74 30.78
C LEU A 260 -3.96 -25.05 32.26
N PRO A 261 -4.66 -26.05 32.86
CA PRO A 261 -4.40 -26.47 34.24
C PRO A 261 -2.94 -26.88 34.51
N ASP A 262 -2.19 -27.27 33.49
CA ASP A 262 -0.78 -27.61 33.53
C ASP A 262 0.17 -26.42 33.45
N GLY A 263 -0.36 -25.19 33.40
CA GLY A 263 0.38 -23.93 33.36
C GLY A 263 0.81 -23.49 31.96
N ARG A 264 0.54 -24.26 30.90
CA ARG A 264 0.80 -23.84 29.52
C ARG A 264 -0.13 -22.71 29.11
N GLU A 265 0.43 -21.68 28.49
CA GLU A 265 -0.36 -20.60 27.91
C GLU A 265 -1.01 -21.04 26.61
N LEU A 266 -2.29 -20.76 26.44
CA LEU A 266 -2.97 -20.94 25.17
C LEU A 266 -2.72 -19.70 24.30
N PRO A 267 -2.63 -19.89 22.97
CA PRO A 267 -2.55 -18.77 22.05
C PRO A 267 -3.75 -17.82 22.24
N ARG A 268 -3.50 -16.52 22.12
CA ARG A 268 -4.56 -15.51 22.09
C ARG A 268 -5.56 -15.83 20.98
N ARG A 269 -6.82 -15.45 21.20
CA ARG A 269 -7.81 -15.47 20.12
C ARG A 269 -7.35 -14.57 18.98
N ARG A 270 -7.72 -14.95 17.76
CA ARG A 270 -7.38 -14.22 16.55
C ARG A 270 -8.65 -13.83 15.81
N ALA A 271 -8.64 -12.62 15.29
CA ALA A 271 -9.64 -12.16 14.33
C ALA A 271 -8.99 -12.08 12.94
N GLN A 272 -9.75 -12.46 11.94
CA GLN A 272 -9.38 -12.26 10.56
C GLN A 272 -9.93 -10.92 10.06
N MET A 273 -9.14 -10.19 9.29
CA MET A 273 -9.58 -8.94 8.67
C MET A 273 -9.78 -9.12 7.17
N LEU A 274 -11.00 -8.77 6.72
CA LEU A 274 -11.34 -8.67 5.30
C LEU A 274 -11.58 -7.20 4.96
N TYR A 275 -10.97 -6.72 3.90
CA TYR A 275 -11.06 -5.33 3.46
C TYR A 275 -10.55 -5.20 2.03
N LYS A 276 -10.65 -4.01 1.46
CA LYS A 276 -10.04 -3.69 0.17
C LYS A 276 -8.64 -3.09 0.38
N PRO A 277 -7.58 -3.89 0.23
CA PRO A 277 -6.21 -3.37 0.35
C PRO A 277 -5.85 -2.44 -0.82
N PRO A 278 -4.80 -1.59 -0.69
CA PRO A 278 -4.26 -0.80 -1.80
C PRO A 278 -3.88 -1.65 -3.02
N ALA A 279 -3.34 -2.84 -2.79
CA ALA A 279 -3.14 -3.88 -3.78
C ALA A 279 -3.58 -5.22 -3.20
N LEU A 280 -4.38 -5.95 -3.96
CA LEU A 280 -4.82 -7.30 -3.60
C LEU A 280 -3.75 -8.31 -4.02
N GLY A 281 -3.34 -9.18 -3.09
CA GLY A 281 -2.36 -10.21 -3.33
C GLY A 281 -3.00 -11.54 -3.73
N VAL A 282 -2.34 -12.26 -4.63
CA VAL A 282 -2.73 -13.59 -5.10
C VAL A 282 -1.68 -14.60 -4.68
N ALA A 283 -2.03 -15.49 -3.75
CA ALA A 283 -1.08 -16.43 -3.13
C ALA A 283 -0.43 -17.39 -4.13
N ASP A 284 -1.19 -17.85 -5.14
CA ASP A 284 -0.74 -18.83 -6.12
C ASP A 284 -0.15 -18.18 -7.40
N ALA A 285 0.07 -16.84 -7.40
CA ALA A 285 0.72 -16.17 -8.50
C ALA A 285 2.23 -16.51 -8.57
N GLN A 286 2.80 -16.42 -9.75
CA GLN A 286 4.23 -16.61 -9.93
C GLN A 286 5.00 -15.47 -9.25
N ALA A 287 5.95 -15.81 -8.38
CA ALA A 287 6.81 -14.85 -7.72
C ALA A 287 7.66 -14.05 -8.73
N VAL A 288 8.02 -12.82 -8.36
CA VAL A 288 8.92 -11.99 -9.16
C VAL A 288 10.32 -12.59 -9.12
N GLU A 289 11.00 -12.56 -10.26
CA GLU A 289 12.40 -12.98 -10.35
C GLU A 289 13.31 -11.97 -9.60
N THR A 290 14.29 -12.48 -8.86
CA THR A 290 15.16 -11.68 -7.98
C THR A 290 15.88 -10.53 -8.71
N HIS A 291 16.25 -10.72 -10.00
CA HIS A 291 16.89 -9.67 -10.79
C HIS A 291 15.99 -8.47 -11.13
N ARG A 292 14.70 -8.52 -10.76
CA ARG A 292 13.77 -7.37 -10.91
C ARG A 292 13.64 -6.55 -9.65
N THR A 293 14.24 -6.98 -8.55
CA THR A 293 14.20 -6.27 -7.27
C THR A 293 15.22 -5.13 -7.23
N LEU A 294 15.01 -4.17 -6.34
CA LEU A 294 15.99 -3.11 -6.06
C LEU A 294 16.95 -3.54 -4.95
N PHE A 295 16.45 -4.26 -3.97
CA PHE A 295 17.23 -4.86 -2.89
C PHE A 295 16.43 -5.98 -2.20
N THR A 296 17.14 -6.87 -1.50
CA THR A 296 16.57 -7.94 -0.68
C THR A 296 17.25 -7.93 0.69
N CYS A 297 16.86 -8.84 1.58
CA CYS A 297 17.54 -9.02 2.86
C CYS A 297 18.95 -9.63 2.73
N ASP A 298 19.34 -10.15 1.56
CA ASP A 298 20.74 -10.46 1.23
C ASP A 298 21.56 -9.18 0.96
N THR A 299 20.92 -8.15 0.41
CA THR A 299 21.55 -6.87 0.11
C THR A 299 21.78 -6.07 1.39
N ILE A 300 20.73 -5.94 2.21
CA ILE A 300 20.76 -5.27 3.51
C ILE A 300 19.99 -6.15 4.49
N PRO A 301 20.61 -6.62 5.59
CA PRO A 301 19.97 -7.49 6.56
C PRO A 301 18.66 -6.93 7.12
N PHE A 302 17.70 -7.82 7.39
CA PHE A 302 16.40 -7.46 7.98
C PHE A 302 16.53 -6.58 9.23
N SER A 303 17.51 -6.90 10.09
CA SER A 303 17.80 -6.17 11.33
C SER A 303 18.28 -4.73 11.12
N GLU A 304 18.77 -4.39 9.93
CA GLU A 304 19.25 -3.07 9.57
C GLU A 304 18.22 -2.29 8.75
N ILE A 305 17.62 -2.95 7.74
CA ILE A 305 16.72 -2.27 6.81
C ILE A 305 15.42 -1.84 7.46
N VAL A 306 14.84 -2.65 8.35
CA VAL A 306 13.53 -2.33 8.96
C VAL A 306 13.60 -1.11 9.88
N PRO A 307 14.52 -1.00 10.86
CA PRO A 307 14.61 0.21 11.67
C PRO A 307 14.88 1.46 10.82
N ARG A 308 15.78 1.34 9.85
CA ARG A 308 16.11 2.46 8.96
C ARG A 308 14.95 2.87 8.07
N TRP A 309 14.14 1.91 7.63
CA TRP A 309 12.90 2.20 6.90
C TRP A 309 11.92 3.02 7.73
N TYR A 310 11.68 2.66 8.98
CA TYR A 310 10.78 3.41 9.86
C TYR A 310 11.27 4.85 10.05
N GLU A 311 12.58 5.06 10.20
CA GLU A 311 13.17 6.38 10.27
C GLU A 311 12.97 7.18 8.97
N VAL A 312 13.34 6.62 7.83
CA VAL A 312 13.19 7.25 6.51
C VAL A 312 11.72 7.50 6.18
N HIS A 313 10.85 6.52 6.45
CA HIS A 313 9.42 6.64 6.23
C HIS A 313 8.81 7.77 7.06
N SER A 314 9.15 7.89 8.34
CA SER A 314 8.64 8.96 9.20
C SER A 314 9.05 10.36 8.69
N GLN A 315 10.24 10.48 8.13
CA GLN A 315 10.76 11.74 7.58
C GLN A 315 10.19 12.08 6.20
N MET A 316 9.94 11.08 5.35
CA MET A 316 9.62 11.25 3.92
C MET A 316 8.24 10.67 3.53
N GLN A 317 7.38 10.35 4.47
CA GLN A 317 6.10 9.65 4.27
C GLN A 317 5.28 10.20 3.09
N THR A 318 5.14 11.53 3.00
CA THR A 318 4.36 12.15 1.92
C THR A 318 4.95 11.85 0.55
N ALA A 319 6.28 11.98 0.39
CA ALA A 319 6.93 11.69 -0.89
C ALA A 319 6.87 10.19 -1.23
N ILE A 320 7.09 9.33 -0.25
CA ILE A 320 6.96 7.87 -0.38
C ILE A 320 5.54 7.52 -0.84
N ASN A 321 4.51 8.05 -0.18
CA ASN A 321 3.12 7.79 -0.55
C ASN A 321 2.79 8.28 -1.97
N MET A 322 3.33 9.44 -2.39
CA MET A 322 3.17 9.94 -3.76
C MET A 322 3.80 8.99 -4.79
N ILE A 323 5.02 8.51 -4.54
CA ILE A 323 5.70 7.57 -5.45
C ILE A 323 4.99 6.20 -5.45
N MET A 324 4.57 5.71 -4.28
CA MET A 324 3.82 4.46 -4.18
C MET A 324 2.45 4.54 -4.86
N SER A 325 1.77 5.70 -4.82
CA SER A 325 0.49 5.89 -5.52
C SER A 325 0.60 5.65 -7.03
N LEU A 326 1.74 5.99 -7.65
CA LEU A 326 2.00 5.71 -9.07
C LEU A 326 2.06 4.20 -9.38
N ARG A 327 2.25 3.35 -8.36
CA ARG A 327 2.32 1.89 -8.48
C ARG A 327 1.03 1.21 -8.07
N TYR A 328 0.41 1.63 -6.96
CA TYR A 328 -0.84 1.04 -6.46
C TYR A 328 -2.06 1.41 -7.31
N ALA A 329 -2.09 2.63 -7.83
CA ALA A 329 -3.19 3.15 -8.63
C ALA A 329 -2.65 3.95 -9.82
N PRO A 330 -1.99 3.29 -10.80
CA PRO A 330 -1.48 4.00 -11.96
C PRO A 330 -2.62 4.66 -12.69
N THR A 331 -2.52 5.99 -12.83
CA THR A 331 -3.53 6.74 -13.58
C THR A 331 -3.30 6.55 -15.08
N GLN A 332 -4.39 6.58 -15.85
CA GLN A 332 -4.30 6.56 -17.32
C GLN A 332 -3.81 7.90 -17.91
N TYR A 333 -3.80 8.95 -17.07
CA TYR A 333 -3.40 10.30 -17.48
C TYR A 333 -1.96 10.58 -17.05
N ILE A 334 -1.08 10.70 -18.04
CA ILE A 334 0.35 10.96 -17.81
C ILE A 334 0.61 12.30 -17.14
N GLU A 335 -0.28 13.27 -17.36
CA GLU A 335 -0.23 14.59 -16.75
C GLU A 335 -0.34 14.51 -15.22
N SER A 336 -1.24 13.68 -14.72
CA SER A 336 -1.40 13.44 -13.28
C SER A 336 -0.14 12.78 -12.70
N ASN A 337 0.43 11.82 -13.42
CA ASN A 337 1.67 11.15 -13.02
C ASN A 337 2.85 12.14 -12.98
N LEU A 338 2.92 13.08 -13.95
CA LEU A 338 3.94 14.13 -13.95
C LEU A 338 3.82 15.05 -12.72
N LEU A 339 2.62 15.53 -12.43
CA LEU A 339 2.41 16.39 -11.26
C LEU A 339 2.74 15.66 -9.97
N THR A 340 2.41 14.37 -9.86
CA THR A 340 2.71 13.54 -8.71
C THR A 340 4.22 13.30 -8.55
N SER A 341 4.92 12.91 -9.61
CA SER A 341 6.36 12.61 -9.54
C SER A 341 7.19 13.87 -9.23
N VAL A 342 6.91 14.98 -9.90
CA VAL A 342 7.59 16.27 -9.64
C VAL A 342 7.23 16.79 -8.24
N GLY A 343 5.98 16.63 -7.80
CA GLY A 343 5.55 16.97 -6.45
C GLY A 343 6.31 16.17 -5.38
N ALA A 344 6.50 14.86 -5.59
CA ALA A 344 7.29 14.02 -4.70
C ALA A 344 8.74 14.49 -4.61
N ALA A 345 9.35 14.85 -5.75
CA ALA A 345 10.69 15.43 -5.79
C ALA A 345 10.80 16.75 -4.99
N GLU A 346 9.80 17.64 -5.12
CA GLU A 346 9.77 18.87 -4.30
C GLU A 346 9.64 18.59 -2.80
N VAL A 347 8.81 17.62 -2.42
CA VAL A 347 8.60 17.24 -1.01
C VAL A 347 9.89 16.66 -0.43
N ILE A 348 10.56 15.74 -1.13
CA ILE A 348 11.82 15.14 -0.68
C ILE A 348 12.91 16.20 -0.51
N HIS A 349 13.08 17.10 -1.50
CA HIS A 349 14.03 18.19 -1.40
C HIS A 349 13.85 19.01 -0.11
N ARG A 350 12.61 19.39 0.19
CA ARG A 350 12.31 20.16 1.40
C ARG A 350 12.58 19.38 2.69
N ARG A 351 12.39 18.07 2.68
CA ARG A 351 12.64 17.21 3.85
C ARG A 351 14.10 16.97 4.11
N LEU A 352 14.89 16.78 3.06
CA LEU A 352 16.34 16.65 3.15
C LEU A 352 17.02 17.95 3.59
N LYS A 353 16.32 19.10 3.48
CA LYS A 353 16.86 20.44 3.80
C LYS A 353 18.17 20.73 3.06
N ILE A 354 18.31 20.19 1.86
CA ILE A 354 19.44 20.41 0.97
C ILE A 354 19.28 21.73 0.20
N GLY A 355 20.40 22.23 -0.31
CA GLY A 355 20.45 23.49 -1.04
C GLY A 355 20.55 24.72 -0.14
N THR A 356 20.91 25.84 -0.76
CA THR A 356 21.09 27.13 -0.10
C THR A 356 20.08 28.13 -0.65
N ARG A 357 19.72 29.13 0.16
CA ARG A 357 18.92 30.24 -0.35
C ARG A 357 19.71 30.95 -1.46
N PRO A 358 19.02 31.42 -2.54
CA PRO A 358 19.66 32.10 -3.66
C PRO A 358 20.55 33.27 -3.23
N PHE A 359 20.15 33.99 -2.19
CA PHE A 359 20.91 35.11 -1.64
C PHE A 359 21.06 34.99 -0.12
N PRO A 360 22.16 35.47 0.48
CA PRO A 360 22.27 35.65 1.93
C PRO A 360 21.08 36.51 2.44
N THR A 361 20.63 36.21 3.64
CA THR A 361 19.40 36.84 4.19
C THR A 361 19.47 38.35 4.23
N ASP A 362 20.62 38.88 4.68
CA ASP A 362 20.83 40.33 4.81
C ASP A 362 20.85 41.00 3.43
N THR A 363 21.65 40.47 2.49
CA THR A 363 21.70 40.93 1.10
C THR A 363 20.32 40.93 0.45
N PHE A 364 19.53 39.84 0.65
CA PHE A 364 18.19 39.77 0.11
C PHE A 364 17.26 40.80 0.73
N THR A 365 17.37 41.03 2.03
CA THR A 365 16.53 42.02 2.76
C THR A 365 16.80 43.44 2.23
N ASP A 366 18.07 43.76 1.98
CA ASP A 366 18.47 45.06 1.42
C ASP A 366 17.97 45.22 -0.03
N MET A 367 18.20 44.21 -0.87
CA MET A 367 17.68 44.17 -2.25
C MET A 367 16.19 44.32 -2.30
N ARG A 368 15.47 43.56 -1.49
CA ARG A 368 13.98 43.57 -1.40
C ARG A 368 13.49 44.96 -0.96
N SER A 369 14.14 45.56 0.03
CA SER A 369 13.80 46.88 0.52
C SER A 369 14.03 47.96 -0.55
N ALA A 370 15.15 47.89 -1.26
CA ALA A 370 15.44 48.78 -2.38
C ALA A 370 14.43 48.66 -3.53
N MET A 371 14.05 47.42 -3.89
CA MET A 371 13.01 47.16 -4.90
C MET A 371 11.65 47.71 -4.48
N LEU A 372 11.21 47.45 -3.22
CA LEU A 372 9.94 47.92 -2.71
C LEU A 372 9.85 49.44 -2.58
N ALA A 373 10.98 50.15 -2.39
CA ALA A 373 11.02 51.59 -2.36
C ALA A 373 10.64 52.25 -3.71
N GLN A 374 10.87 51.53 -4.83
CA GLN A 374 10.49 51.99 -6.18
C GLN A 374 9.02 51.65 -6.56
N VAL A 375 8.33 50.85 -5.73
CA VAL A 375 6.94 50.47 -5.98
C VAL A 375 6.00 51.46 -5.33
N PRO A 376 4.94 51.96 -6.03
CA PRO A 376 3.87 52.76 -5.43
C PRO A 376 3.30 52.10 -4.19
N GLU A 377 2.95 52.89 -3.17
CA GLU A 377 2.58 52.42 -1.83
C GLU A 377 1.40 51.45 -1.90
N GLU A 378 0.42 51.73 -2.74
CA GLU A 378 -0.79 50.93 -2.98
C GLU A 378 -0.51 49.51 -3.49
N HIS A 379 0.69 49.26 -4.08
CA HIS A 379 1.07 47.95 -4.64
C HIS A 379 2.15 47.23 -3.84
N ARG A 380 2.75 47.87 -2.82
CA ARG A 380 3.91 47.34 -2.06
C ARG A 380 3.64 45.99 -1.40
N ASP A 381 2.46 45.81 -0.82
CA ASP A 381 2.16 44.54 -0.14
C ASP A 381 2.05 43.36 -1.12
N ARG A 382 1.48 43.61 -2.31
CA ARG A 382 1.43 42.61 -3.37
C ARG A 382 2.84 42.22 -3.85
N PHE A 383 3.70 43.20 -4.09
CA PHE A 383 5.09 42.93 -4.48
C PHE A 383 5.90 42.28 -3.34
N ARG A 384 5.68 42.70 -2.09
CA ARG A 384 6.32 42.11 -0.91
C ARG A 384 6.01 40.63 -0.79
N SER A 385 4.81 40.17 -1.08
CA SER A 385 4.41 38.77 -1.05
C SER A 385 4.97 37.99 -2.24
N ALA A 386 5.23 38.62 -3.38
CA ALA A 386 5.75 38.00 -4.59
C ALA A 386 7.28 37.84 -4.59
N ILE A 387 8.03 38.78 -3.93
CA ILE A 387 9.50 38.73 -3.89
C ILE A 387 9.92 37.81 -2.74
N ARG A 388 10.34 36.59 -3.06
CA ARG A 388 10.78 35.57 -2.11
C ARG A 388 12.22 35.16 -2.36
N ASN A 389 12.96 34.80 -1.30
CA ASN A 389 14.29 34.23 -1.36
C ASN A 389 14.24 32.71 -1.32
N ASP A 390 13.32 32.14 -2.11
CA ASP A 390 13.12 30.70 -2.18
C ASP A 390 13.77 30.15 -3.45
N GLN A 391 14.31 28.95 -3.34
CA GLN A 391 14.79 28.23 -4.51
C GLN A 391 13.65 27.97 -5.48
N THR A 392 13.94 28.09 -6.77
CA THR A 392 13.01 27.70 -7.84
C THR A 392 12.87 26.18 -7.88
N LEU A 393 11.84 25.69 -8.54
CA LEU A 393 11.69 24.24 -8.78
C LEU A 393 12.91 23.65 -9.50
N ARG A 394 13.48 24.40 -10.46
CA ARG A 394 14.69 24.00 -11.18
C ARG A 394 15.88 23.84 -10.23
N ASP A 395 16.12 24.80 -9.34
CA ASP A 395 17.21 24.72 -8.36
C ASP A 395 17.05 23.48 -7.47
N ARG A 396 15.81 23.20 -7.02
CA ARG A 396 15.51 22.02 -6.19
C ARG A 396 15.77 20.71 -6.92
N LEU A 397 15.38 20.60 -8.21
CA LEU A 397 15.69 19.41 -9.00
C LEU A 397 17.19 19.22 -9.20
N HIS A 398 17.95 20.31 -9.37
CA HIS A 398 19.41 20.26 -9.41
C HIS A 398 20.03 19.81 -8.10
N ASP A 399 19.55 20.33 -6.97
CA ASP A 399 20.04 19.90 -5.66
C ASP A 399 19.81 18.39 -5.43
N LEU A 400 18.67 17.84 -5.89
CA LEU A 400 18.41 16.40 -5.80
C LEU A 400 19.39 15.57 -6.66
N VAL A 401 19.71 16.04 -7.84
CA VAL A 401 20.71 15.39 -8.71
C VAL A 401 22.10 15.45 -8.06
N ASN A 402 22.47 16.58 -7.49
CA ASN A 402 23.75 16.76 -6.81
C ASN A 402 23.84 16.00 -5.48
N TYR A 403 22.70 15.56 -4.93
CA TYR A 403 22.64 14.74 -3.73
C TYR A 403 23.01 13.28 -4.00
N LEU A 404 22.77 12.80 -5.21
CA LEU A 404 23.17 11.47 -5.66
C LEU A 404 24.59 11.47 -6.23
N GLU A 405 25.22 10.29 -6.19
CA GLU A 405 26.53 10.13 -6.81
C GLU A 405 26.49 10.41 -8.32
N PRO A 406 27.46 11.17 -8.87
CA PRO A 406 27.47 11.55 -10.28
C PRO A 406 27.44 10.36 -11.25
N THR A 407 28.00 9.22 -10.85
CA THR A 407 27.99 7.98 -11.63
C THR A 407 26.58 7.41 -11.80
N ILE A 408 25.74 7.50 -10.79
CA ILE A 408 24.33 7.09 -10.84
C ILE A 408 23.58 7.98 -11.83
N ILE A 409 23.76 9.30 -11.73
CA ILE A 409 23.08 10.25 -12.60
C ILE A 409 23.49 10.06 -14.06
N SER A 410 24.79 9.91 -14.35
CA SER A 410 25.26 9.67 -15.71
C SER A 410 24.76 8.35 -16.31
N ARG A 411 24.50 7.33 -15.49
CA ARG A 411 23.85 6.09 -15.94
C ARG A 411 22.37 6.30 -16.24
N LEU A 412 21.67 7.12 -15.45
CA LEU A 412 20.24 7.36 -15.61
C LEU A 412 19.92 8.27 -16.80
N MET A 413 20.66 9.38 -16.97
CA MET A 413 20.39 10.39 -17.99
C MET A 413 21.68 11.09 -18.43
N PRO A 414 21.76 11.57 -19.71
CA PRO A 414 22.96 12.23 -20.24
C PRO A 414 23.08 13.69 -19.80
N ASP A 415 21.96 14.36 -19.52
CA ASP A 415 21.89 15.79 -19.25
C ASP A 415 20.84 16.09 -18.17
N ALA A 416 21.30 16.25 -16.94
CA ALA A 416 20.44 16.55 -15.79
C ALA A 416 19.85 17.97 -15.85
N GLU A 417 20.59 18.91 -16.47
CA GLU A 417 20.11 20.29 -16.67
C GLU A 417 18.93 20.33 -17.63
N GLU A 418 19.03 19.63 -18.75
CA GLU A 418 17.95 19.56 -19.73
C GLU A 418 16.74 18.81 -19.17
N TRP A 419 16.96 17.74 -18.37
CA TRP A 419 15.88 17.07 -17.64
C TRP A 419 15.14 18.03 -16.71
N ALA A 420 15.85 18.74 -15.84
CA ALA A 420 15.25 19.68 -14.88
C ALA A 420 14.46 20.78 -15.60
N LYS A 421 15.02 21.34 -16.68
CA LYS A 421 14.34 22.34 -17.51
C LYS A 421 13.06 21.83 -18.15
N ARG A 422 13.05 20.62 -18.71
CA ARG A 422 11.86 19.99 -19.30
C ARG A 422 10.81 19.64 -18.24
N ALA A 423 11.21 19.09 -17.11
CA ALA A 423 10.32 18.76 -16.01
C ALA A 423 9.59 20.01 -15.48
N VAL A 424 10.34 21.12 -15.26
CA VAL A 424 9.77 22.40 -14.81
C VAL A 424 8.81 22.96 -15.84
N ARG A 425 9.19 22.97 -17.14
CA ARG A 425 8.35 23.49 -18.22
C ARG A 425 7.07 22.68 -18.33
N ALA A 426 7.17 21.36 -18.38
CA ALA A 426 6.01 20.47 -18.49
C ALA A 426 5.04 20.66 -17.31
N ARG A 427 5.57 20.66 -16.06
CA ARG A 427 4.79 20.86 -14.85
C ARG A 427 4.09 22.24 -14.83
N ASN A 428 4.80 23.31 -15.19
CA ASN A 428 4.24 24.66 -15.17
C ASN A 428 3.15 24.83 -16.23
N ASN A 429 3.38 24.33 -17.44
CA ASN A 429 2.38 24.39 -18.51
C ASN A 429 1.10 23.65 -18.13
N LEU A 430 1.23 22.44 -17.55
CA LEU A 430 0.06 21.68 -17.07
C LEU A 430 -0.67 22.38 -15.93
N ALA A 431 0.07 22.91 -14.95
CA ALA A 431 -0.52 23.56 -13.78
C ALA A 431 -1.21 24.91 -14.10
N HIS A 432 -0.75 25.65 -15.12
CA HIS A 432 -1.24 27.00 -15.44
C HIS A 432 -2.10 27.03 -16.71
N GLU A 433 -1.78 26.20 -17.71
CA GLU A 433 -2.44 26.22 -19.02
C GLU A 433 -3.31 24.98 -19.27
N GLY A 434 -3.22 23.96 -18.41
CA GLY A 434 -3.94 22.68 -18.55
C GLY A 434 -3.49 21.83 -19.74
N LYS A 435 -2.39 22.20 -20.40
CA LYS A 435 -1.81 21.48 -21.55
C LYS A 435 -0.30 21.67 -21.62
N THR A 436 0.38 20.77 -22.31
CA THR A 436 1.82 20.85 -22.56
C THR A 436 2.13 20.64 -24.03
N ASN A 437 3.27 21.15 -24.49
CA ASN A 437 3.79 20.98 -25.85
C ASN A 437 4.72 19.77 -25.97
N HIS A 438 4.96 19.04 -24.87
CA HIS A 438 5.75 17.81 -24.88
C HIS A 438 4.93 16.66 -25.46
N SER A 439 5.59 15.75 -26.18
CA SER A 439 4.98 14.50 -26.61
C SER A 439 4.76 13.55 -25.41
N ASP A 440 3.84 12.59 -25.56
CA ASP A 440 3.58 11.59 -24.52
C ASP A 440 4.87 10.82 -24.15
N GLU A 441 5.71 10.50 -25.12
CA GLU A 441 6.98 9.81 -24.89
C GLU A 441 7.96 10.66 -24.05
N GLU A 442 8.01 11.96 -24.29
CA GLU A 442 8.80 12.90 -23.46
C GLU A 442 8.23 12.98 -22.05
N LEU A 443 6.91 13.09 -21.90
CA LEU A 443 6.26 13.14 -20.59
C LEU A 443 6.50 11.86 -19.79
N ILE A 444 6.30 10.69 -20.41
CA ILE A 444 6.59 9.38 -19.80
C ILE A 444 8.05 9.33 -19.34
N THR A 445 8.98 9.79 -20.17
CA THR A 445 10.41 9.79 -19.83
C THR A 445 10.71 10.71 -18.66
N ILE A 446 10.13 11.91 -18.61
CA ILE A 446 10.29 12.85 -17.49
C ILE A 446 9.72 12.25 -16.20
N VAL A 447 8.52 11.64 -16.25
CA VAL A 447 7.90 10.97 -15.09
C VAL A 447 8.79 9.86 -14.56
N ASP A 448 9.24 8.99 -15.44
CA ASP A 448 10.03 7.82 -15.05
C ASP A 448 11.38 8.24 -14.47
N VAL A 449 12.11 9.16 -15.13
CA VAL A 449 13.39 9.67 -14.63
C VAL A 449 13.21 10.36 -13.28
N THR A 450 12.18 11.21 -13.14
CA THR A 450 11.90 11.89 -11.87
C THR A 450 11.58 10.88 -10.76
N THR A 451 10.79 9.87 -11.07
CA THR A 451 10.45 8.79 -10.12
C THR A 451 11.70 8.02 -9.70
N ILE A 452 12.59 7.68 -10.65
CA ILE A 452 13.84 6.97 -10.35
C ILE A 452 14.79 7.83 -9.53
N VAL A 453 14.93 9.12 -9.79
CA VAL A 453 15.73 10.03 -8.95
C VAL A 453 15.23 10.00 -7.51
N VAL A 454 13.91 10.11 -7.29
CA VAL A 454 13.32 10.04 -5.94
C VAL A 454 13.56 8.68 -5.30
N ILE A 455 13.40 7.58 -6.02
CA ILE A 455 13.66 6.22 -5.52
C ILE A 455 15.12 6.07 -5.11
N PHE A 456 16.08 6.49 -5.94
CA PHE A 456 17.50 6.35 -5.63
C PHE A 456 17.91 7.18 -4.41
N ILE A 457 17.30 8.35 -4.20
CA ILE A 457 17.48 9.10 -2.96
C ILE A 457 16.98 8.31 -1.75
N ILE A 458 15.79 7.70 -1.84
CA ILE A 458 15.28 6.86 -0.77
C ILE A 458 16.20 5.66 -0.53
N LEU A 459 16.72 5.01 -1.58
CA LEU A 459 17.68 3.91 -1.46
C LEU A 459 18.98 4.35 -0.78
N GLN A 460 19.49 5.54 -1.10
CA GLN A 460 20.67 6.12 -0.44
C GLN A 460 20.42 6.36 1.05
N GLU A 461 19.26 6.92 1.41
CA GLU A 461 18.85 7.10 2.81
C GLU A 461 18.69 5.76 3.55
N LEU A 462 18.26 4.72 2.85
CA LEU A 462 18.19 3.35 3.38
C LEU A 462 19.56 2.67 3.52
N GLY A 463 20.63 3.26 2.99
CA GLY A 463 21.99 2.74 3.06
C GLY A 463 22.35 1.73 1.97
N VAL A 464 21.57 1.66 0.88
CA VAL A 464 21.95 0.90 -0.31
C VAL A 464 23.21 1.53 -0.90
N SER A 465 24.28 0.76 -1.02
CA SER A 465 25.57 1.28 -1.49
C SER A 465 25.51 1.76 -2.94
N VAL A 466 26.43 2.67 -3.32
CA VAL A 466 26.53 3.16 -4.71
C VAL A 466 26.73 2.02 -5.70
N GLU A 467 27.57 1.03 -5.34
CA GLU A 467 27.79 -0.16 -6.16
C GLU A 467 26.49 -0.94 -6.41
N GLN A 468 25.71 -1.20 -5.35
CA GLN A 468 24.41 -1.87 -5.46
C GLN A 468 23.42 -1.05 -6.29
N GLN A 469 23.40 0.27 -6.11
CA GLN A 469 22.55 1.16 -6.93
C GLN A 469 22.95 1.14 -8.41
N LEU A 470 24.23 1.04 -8.73
CA LEU A 470 24.71 0.91 -10.11
C LEU A 470 24.35 -0.45 -10.73
N ASN A 471 24.43 -1.53 -9.96
CA ASN A 471 24.04 -2.87 -10.41
C ASN A 471 22.55 -2.94 -10.80
N ILE A 472 21.69 -2.14 -10.17
CA ILE A 472 20.26 -2.07 -10.53
C ILE A 472 20.07 -1.71 -12.02
N PHE A 473 20.90 -0.84 -12.60
CA PHE A 473 20.78 -0.50 -14.03
C PHE A 473 21.08 -1.65 -14.98
N ASP A 474 21.91 -2.57 -14.56
CA ASP A 474 22.34 -3.73 -15.37
C ASP A 474 21.40 -4.92 -15.15
N GLU A 475 20.93 -5.13 -13.94
CA GLU A 475 20.09 -6.26 -13.55
C GLU A 475 18.60 -6.00 -13.77
N ASN A 476 18.10 -4.82 -13.41
CA ASN A 476 16.68 -4.48 -13.55
C ASN A 476 16.37 -3.95 -14.96
N LEU A 477 15.77 -4.82 -15.80
CA LEU A 477 15.44 -4.49 -17.18
C LEU A 477 14.55 -3.26 -17.35
N GLN A 478 13.66 -3.00 -16.39
CA GLN A 478 12.78 -1.82 -16.43
C GLN A 478 13.59 -0.53 -16.23
N ILE A 479 14.44 -0.48 -15.20
CA ILE A 479 15.27 0.71 -14.92
C ILE A 479 16.31 0.91 -16.01
N GLY A 480 16.97 -0.15 -16.46
CA GLY A 480 17.86 -0.09 -17.62
C GLY A 480 17.15 0.37 -18.90
N GLY A 481 15.88 0.01 -19.08
CA GLY A 481 15.02 0.49 -20.16
C GLY A 481 14.72 1.99 -20.07
N ILE A 482 14.38 2.47 -18.87
CA ILE A 482 14.16 3.89 -18.58
C ILE A 482 15.43 4.69 -18.90
N ALA A 483 16.58 4.24 -18.41
CA ALA A 483 17.86 4.89 -18.66
C ALA A 483 18.17 5.01 -20.17
N ARG A 484 18.03 3.89 -20.92
CA ARG A 484 18.22 3.90 -22.37
C ARG A 484 17.29 4.87 -23.10
N ARG A 485 16.03 4.99 -22.68
CA ARG A 485 15.08 5.95 -23.24
C ARG A 485 15.46 7.38 -22.87
N ALA A 486 15.85 7.64 -21.64
CA ALA A 486 16.31 8.95 -21.18
C ALA A 486 17.53 9.43 -21.99
N HIS A 487 18.51 8.55 -22.27
CA HIS A 487 19.66 8.86 -23.11
C HIS A 487 19.34 9.20 -24.57
N LYS A 488 18.17 8.82 -25.06
CA LYS A 488 17.71 9.20 -26.41
C LYS A 488 16.93 10.52 -26.41
N ILE A 489 16.16 10.77 -25.37
CA ILE A 489 15.17 11.85 -25.35
C ILE A 489 15.69 13.08 -24.61
N ILE A 490 16.38 12.90 -23.46
CA ILE A 490 16.90 13.98 -22.63
C ILE A 490 18.29 14.40 -23.14
N VAL A 491 18.32 14.99 -24.31
CA VAL A 491 19.54 15.52 -24.91
C VAL A 491 19.34 17.01 -25.18
N ALA A 492 20.33 17.84 -24.87
CA ALA A 492 20.28 19.25 -25.23
C ALA A 492 20.13 19.39 -26.76
N PRO A 493 19.26 20.28 -27.25
CA PRO A 493 19.17 20.55 -28.69
C PRO A 493 20.54 20.93 -29.21
N ALA A 494 20.95 20.33 -30.34
CA ALA A 494 22.18 20.69 -31.01
C ALA A 494 22.20 22.22 -31.17
N LYS A 495 23.25 22.90 -30.69
CA LYS A 495 23.43 24.34 -30.96
C LYS A 495 23.54 24.45 -32.46
N GLU A 496 22.53 25.07 -33.10
CA GLU A 496 22.66 25.52 -34.49
C GLU A 496 23.86 26.45 -34.50
N SER A 497 24.90 25.97 -35.19
CA SER A 497 26.18 26.70 -35.39
C SER A 497 26.00 27.79 -36.43
#